data_12e907a5032b3476912ee8716475ee72
#
_entry.id   12e907a5032b3476912ee8716475ee72
#
_cell.length_a   1.000
_cell.length_b   1.000
_cell.length_c   1.000
_cell.angle_alpha   90.00
_cell.angle_beta   90.00
_cell.angle_gamma   90.00
#
_symmetry.space_group_name_H-M   'P 1'
#
loop_
_entity.id
_entity.type
_entity.pdbx_description
1 polymer ?
#
loop_
_entity_poly.entity_id
_entity_poly.type
_entity_poly.pdbx_seq_one_letter_code
_entity_poly.pdbx_strand_id
1 'polypeptide(L)'
;MIGQNHKDQVAQEKEMEVIWLAYRKTQQIYADLLTLTQSDRHGIPVTKLCHKSNLSYGRLKTFIKDLSSSGLINKIEYDGRNTFVITDKGRLYLEEYKKFNDIARSFGLEL
;
A
#
# COMPACT_ATOMS: atom_id res chain seq x y z
N MET A 1 -6.59 27.02 32.73
CA MET A 1 -7.32 25.76 32.76
C MET A 1 -7.98 25.41 31.46
N ILE A 2 -8.85 26.21 30.92
CA ILE A 2 -9.42 25.98 29.59
C ILE A 2 -8.33 25.97 28.52
N GLY A 3 -7.34 26.88 28.60
CA GLY A 3 -6.24 26.94 27.67
C GLY A 3 -5.30 25.72 27.72
N GLN A 4 -5.14 25.12 28.90
CA GLN A 4 -4.32 23.92 29.07
C GLN A 4 -5.03 22.71 28.46
N ASN A 5 -6.32 22.55 28.66
CA ASN A 5 -7.11 21.49 28.03
C ASN A 5 -7.11 21.63 26.51
N HIS A 6 -7.16 22.85 26.01
CA HIS A 6 -7.09 23.12 24.58
C HIS A 6 -5.74 22.70 23.98
N LYS A 7 -4.63 22.94 24.67
CA LYS A 7 -3.30 22.53 24.23
C LYS A 7 -3.19 21.01 24.17
N ASP A 8 -3.68 20.30 25.18
CA ASP A 8 -3.68 18.84 25.22
C ASP A 8 -4.50 18.25 24.09
N GLN A 9 -5.66 18.83 23.81
CA GLN A 9 -6.54 18.40 22.72
C GLN A 9 -5.88 18.59 21.37
N VAL A 10 -5.21 19.70 21.11
CA VAL A 10 -4.51 19.99 19.87
C VAL A 10 -3.34 19.00 19.66
N ALA A 11 -2.61 18.66 20.72
CA ALA A 11 -1.53 17.68 20.64
C ALA A 11 -2.05 16.29 20.30
N GLN A 12 -3.17 15.86 20.89
CA GLN A 12 -3.81 14.58 20.58
C GLN A 12 -4.32 14.54 19.15
N GLU A 13 -4.92 15.60 18.66
CA GLU A 13 -5.38 15.71 17.28
C GLU A 13 -4.22 15.56 16.29
N LYS A 14 -3.08 16.19 16.57
CA LYS A 14 -1.89 16.06 15.72
C LYS A 14 -1.32 14.64 15.72
N GLU A 15 -1.30 13.96 16.86
CA GLU A 15 -0.86 12.57 16.95
C GLU A 15 -1.77 11.65 16.13
N MET A 16 -3.08 11.82 16.24
CA MET A 16 -4.08 11.08 15.47
C MET A 16 -3.90 11.32 13.98
N GLU A 17 -3.66 12.55 13.58
CA GLU A 17 -3.44 12.95 12.19
C GLU A 17 -2.19 12.27 11.60
N VAL A 18 -1.08 12.24 12.36
CA VAL A 18 0.15 11.57 11.93
C VAL A 18 -0.06 10.07 11.76
N ILE A 19 -0.75 9.41 12.68
CA ILE A 19 -1.08 7.99 12.61
C ILE A 19 -1.96 7.71 11.39
N TRP A 20 -2.95 8.54 11.14
CA TRP A 20 -3.86 8.41 10.00
C TRP A 20 -3.11 8.56 8.67
N LEU A 21 -2.22 9.54 8.57
CA LEU A 21 -1.39 9.74 7.37
C LEU A 21 -0.46 8.56 7.10
N ALA A 22 0.15 8.00 8.14
CA ALA A 22 1.00 6.82 8.01
C ALA A 22 0.20 5.61 7.53
N TYR A 23 -1.01 5.39 8.03
CA TYR A 23 -1.91 4.33 7.60
C TYR A 23 -2.30 4.50 6.13
N ARG A 24 -2.67 5.70 5.71
CA ARG A 24 -3.02 6.01 4.33
C ARG A 24 -1.86 5.74 3.39
N LYS A 25 -0.64 6.14 3.76
CA LYS A 25 0.57 5.87 2.96
C LYS A 25 0.81 4.39 2.79
N THR A 26 0.60 3.59 3.82
CA THR A 26 0.74 2.14 3.77
C THR A 26 -0.25 1.54 2.78
N GLN A 27 -1.53 1.94 2.83
CA GLN A 27 -2.55 1.47 1.90
C GLN A 27 -2.23 1.87 0.46
N GLN A 28 -1.74 3.08 0.28
CA GLN A 28 -1.31 3.57 -1.03
C GLN A 28 -0.15 2.73 -1.58
N ILE A 29 0.82 2.40 -0.76
CA ILE A 29 1.96 1.57 -1.16
C ILE A 29 1.49 0.17 -1.56
N TYR A 30 0.59 -0.45 -0.80
CA TYR A 30 0.01 -1.74 -1.17
C TYR A 30 -0.67 -1.67 -2.54
N ALA A 31 -1.48 -0.65 -2.78
CA ALA A 31 -2.17 -0.46 -4.06
C ALA A 31 -1.17 -0.26 -5.21
N ASP A 32 -0.12 0.53 -5.00
CA ASP A 32 0.93 0.75 -5.99
C ASP A 32 1.67 -0.54 -6.34
N LEU A 33 2.03 -1.33 -5.34
CA LEU A 33 2.72 -2.60 -5.55
C LEU A 33 1.82 -3.62 -6.26
N LEU A 34 0.55 -3.68 -5.91
CA LEU A 34 -0.41 -4.55 -6.58
C LEU A 34 -0.60 -4.14 -8.04
N THR A 35 -0.65 -2.86 -8.33
CA THR A 35 -0.74 -2.33 -9.69
C THR A 35 0.49 -2.74 -10.51
N LEU A 36 1.68 -2.66 -9.93
CA LEU A 36 2.92 -3.07 -10.60
C LEU A 36 2.95 -4.58 -10.85
N THR A 37 2.53 -5.39 -9.88
CA THR A 37 2.49 -6.85 -10.06
C THR A 37 1.45 -7.28 -11.09
N GLN A 38 0.39 -6.50 -11.27
CA GLN A 38 -0.64 -6.74 -12.28
C GLN A 38 -0.19 -6.39 -13.69
N SER A 39 0.82 -5.54 -13.84
CA SER A 39 1.23 -4.98 -15.14
C SER A 39 1.82 -6.03 -16.09
N ASP A 40 2.30 -7.15 -15.58
CA ASP A 40 2.88 -8.23 -16.37
C ASP A 40 2.36 -9.58 -15.87
N ARG A 41 1.79 -10.38 -16.77
CA ARG A 41 1.24 -11.71 -16.42
C ARG A 41 2.32 -12.69 -15.96
N HIS A 42 3.57 -12.48 -16.35
CA HIS A 42 4.69 -13.30 -15.92
C HIS A 42 5.33 -12.80 -14.63
N GLY A 43 4.77 -11.73 -14.07
CA GLY A 43 5.24 -11.14 -12.84
C GLY A 43 6.37 -10.15 -13.03
N ILE A 44 6.75 -9.53 -11.95
CA ILE A 44 7.78 -8.51 -11.93
C ILE A 44 8.91 -8.95 -10.98
N PRO A 45 10.19 -8.91 -11.41
CA PRO A 45 11.31 -9.23 -10.54
C PRO A 45 11.46 -8.20 -9.42
N VAL A 46 12.02 -8.61 -8.29
CA VAL A 46 12.16 -7.73 -7.12
C VAL A 46 12.98 -6.47 -7.42
N THR A 47 14.01 -6.58 -8.25
CA THR A 47 14.85 -5.43 -8.62
C THR A 47 14.07 -4.37 -9.38
N LYS A 48 13.24 -4.80 -10.34
CA LYS A 48 12.38 -3.91 -11.12
C LYS A 48 11.28 -3.31 -10.26
N LEU A 49 10.71 -4.12 -9.34
CA LEU A 49 9.68 -3.67 -8.42
C LEU A 49 10.24 -2.59 -7.46
N CYS A 50 11.45 -2.80 -6.97
CA CYS A 50 12.15 -1.84 -6.13
C CYS A 50 12.37 -0.51 -6.87
N HIS A 51 12.84 -0.57 -8.11
CA HIS A 51 13.09 0.60 -8.93
C HIS A 51 11.80 1.38 -9.24
N LYS A 52 10.76 0.67 -9.68
CA LYS A 52 9.49 1.30 -10.08
C LYS A 52 8.67 1.82 -8.90
N SER A 53 8.75 1.16 -7.75
CA SER A 53 8.02 1.60 -6.57
C SER A 53 8.71 2.73 -5.81
N ASN A 54 9.96 3.00 -6.14
CA ASN A 54 10.79 4.01 -5.46
C ASN A 54 10.94 3.73 -3.96
N LEU A 55 10.90 2.46 -3.58
CA LEU A 55 11.11 2.02 -2.20
C LEU A 55 12.52 1.47 -2.04
N SER A 56 13.10 1.63 -0.86
CA SER A 56 14.33 0.92 -0.52
C SER A 56 14.07 -0.58 -0.49
N TYR A 57 15.10 -1.37 -0.73
CA TYR A 57 14.97 -2.83 -0.73
C TYR A 57 14.43 -3.37 0.60
N GLY A 58 14.91 -2.81 1.72
CA GLY A 58 14.45 -3.23 3.04
C GLY A 58 12.97 -2.96 3.28
N ARG A 59 12.47 -1.80 2.88
CA ARG A 59 11.05 -1.46 2.98
C ARG A 59 10.21 -2.33 2.05
N LEU A 60 10.63 -2.48 0.80
CA LEU A 60 9.94 -3.31 -0.18
C LEU A 60 9.79 -4.74 0.33
N LYS A 61 10.85 -5.30 0.89
CA LYS A 61 10.84 -6.68 1.42
C LYS A 61 9.76 -6.86 2.48
N THR A 62 9.58 -5.89 3.36
CA THR A 62 8.53 -5.91 4.38
C THR A 62 7.13 -5.90 3.74
N PHE A 63 6.90 -5.03 2.77
CA PHE A 63 5.61 -4.95 2.07
C PHE A 63 5.32 -6.22 1.26
N ILE A 64 6.32 -6.78 0.59
CA ILE A 64 6.17 -8.03 -0.15
C ILE A 64 5.78 -9.17 0.81
N LYS A 65 6.40 -9.22 1.98
CA LYS A 65 6.05 -10.22 3.00
C LYS A 65 4.59 -10.08 3.42
N ASP A 66 4.13 -8.87 3.68
CA ASP A 66 2.75 -8.61 4.08
C ASP A 66 1.77 -9.02 2.99
N LEU A 67 2.03 -8.63 1.74
CA LEU A 67 1.17 -8.94 0.61
C LEU A 67 1.15 -10.45 0.31
N SER A 68 2.30 -11.12 0.42
CA SER A 68 2.40 -12.57 0.22
C SER A 68 1.67 -13.33 1.31
N SER A 69 1.86 -12.95 2.58
CA SER A 69 1.20 -13.58 3.72
C SER A 69 -0.31 -13.44 3.66
N SER A 70 -0.79 -12.32 3.13
CA SER A 70 -2.23 -12.05 2.95
C SER A 70 -2.82 -12.71 1.70
N GLY A 71 -1.99 -13.36 0.88
CA GLY A 71 -2.44 -14.05 -0.34
C GLY A 71 -2.77 -13.10 -1.49
N LEU A 72 -2.24 -11.88 -1.47
CA LEU A 72 -2.53 -10.88 -2.51
C LEU A 72 -1.54 -10.96 -3.68
N ILE A 73 -0.35 -11.48 -3.44
CA ILE A 73 0.66 -11.77 -4.47
C ILE A 73 1.25 -13.15 -4.25
N ASN A 74 1.75 -13.74 -5.32
CA ASN A 74 2.52 -14.98 -5.29
C ASN A 74 3.89 -14.78 -5.90
N LYS A 75 4.86 -15.52 -5.38
CA LYS A 75 6.19 -15.61 -5.96
C LYS A 75 6.21 -16.80 -6.90
N ILE A 76 6.60 -16.58 -8.14
CA ILE A 76 6.76 -17.65 -9.14
C ILE A 76 8.15 -17.57 -9.73
N GLU A 77 8.57 -18.65 -10.37
CA GLU A 77 9.79 -18.68 -11.16
C GLU A 77 9.41 -18.55 -12.64
N TYR A 78 10.00 -17.57 -13.32
CA TYR A 78 9.79 -17.35 -14.73
C TYR A 78 11.13 -17.01 -15.37
N ASP A 79 11.49 -17.74 -16.40
CA ASP A 79 12.73 -17.55 -17.17
C ASP A 79 13.98 -17.56 -16.27
N GLY A 80 14.01 -18.49 -15.30
CA GLY A 80 15.14 -18.65 -14.39
C GLY A 80 15.21 -17.60 -13.28
N ARG A 81 14.19 -16.75 -13.14
CA ARG A 81 14.14 -15.71 -12.11
C ARG A 81 12.87 -15.81 -11.27
N ASN A 82 12.99 -15.37 -10.02
CA ASN A 82 11.83 -15.20 -9.17
C ASN A 82 11.10 -13.88 -9.51
N THR A 83 9.81 -13.99 -9.78
CA THR A 83 8.96 -12.83 -10.05
C THR A 83 7.73 -12.87 -9.14
N PHE A 84 7.08 -11.72 -8.97
CA PHE A 84 5.87 -11.59 -8.17
C PHE A 84 4.68 -11.30 -9.08
N VAL A 85 3.63 -12.09 -8.91
CA VAL A 85 2.38 -11.96 -9.68
C VAL A 85 1.23 -11.65 -8.74
N ILE A 86 0.27 -10.86 -9.22
CA ILE A 86 -0.95 -10.60 -8.47
C ILE A 86 -1.84 -11.85 -8.47
N THR A 87 -2.54 -12.09 -7.37
CA THR A 87 -3.55 -13.15 -7.27
C THR A 87 -4.94 -12.59 -7.58
N ASP A 88 -5.94 -13.48 -7.72
CA ASP A 88 -7.33 -13.04 -7.85
C ASP A 88 -7.77 -12.24 -6.62
N LYS A 89 -7.34 -12.66 -5.44
CA LYS A 89 -7.59 -11.93 -4.19
C LYS A 89 -6.93 -10.55 -4.22
N GLY A 90 -5.73 -10.45 -4.78
CA GLY A 90 -5.04 -9.17 -4.96
C GLY A 90 -5.76 -8.24 -5.92
N ARG A 91 -6.30 -8.78 -7.03
CA ARG A 91 -7.10 -7.98 -7.98
C ARG A 91 -8.36 -7.46 -7.31
N LEU A 92 -9.03 -8.31 -6.54
CA LEU A 92 -10.24 -7.90 -5.81
C LEU A 92 -9.92 -6.79 -4.81
N TYR A 93 -8.85 -6.93 -4.05
CA TYR A 93 -8.42 -5.89 -3.11
C TYR A 93 -8.18 -4.56 -3.83
N LEU A 94 -7.49 -4.60 -4.97
CA LEU A 94 -7.17 -3.40 -5.74
C LEU A 94 -8.43 -2.74 -6.30
N GLU A 95 -9.39 -3.53 -6.79
CA GLU A 95 -10.69 -3.02 -7.26
C GLU A 95 -11.47 -2.33 -6.15
N GLU A 96 -11.56 -2.97 -4.98
CA GLU A 96 -12.26 -2.40 -3.84
C GLU A 96 -11.58 -1.15 -3.31
N TYR A 97 -10.25 -1.13 -3.29
CA TYR A 97 -9.48 0.05 -2.92
C TYR A 97 -9.78 1.23 -3.86
N LYS A 98 -9.80 0.99 -5.17
CA LYS A 98 -10.11 2.02 -6.16
C LYS A 98 -11.52 2.57 -6.00
N LYS A 99 -12.50 1.69 -5.77
CA LYS A 99 -13.88 2.09 -5.53
C LYS A 99 -14.00 2.96 -4.28
N PHE A 100 -13.37 2.54 -3.19
CA PHE A 100 -13.37 3.29 -1.94
C PHE A 100 -12.72 4.66 -2.13
N ASN A 101 -11.62 4.73 -2.86
CA ASN A 101 -10.91 5.96 -3.14
C ASN A 101 -11.78 6.92 -3.97
N ASP A 102 -12.50 6.41 -4.97
CA ASP A 102 -13.42 7.20 -5.80
C ASP A 102 -14.59 7.74 -4.96
N ILE A 103 -15.15 6.92 -4.08
CA ILE A 103 -16.22 7.33 -3.18
C ILE A 103 -15.70 8.44 -2.26
N ALA A 104 -14.54 8.26 -1.66
CA ALA A 104 -13.94 9.26 -0.79
C ALA A 104 -13.75 10.59 -1.49
N ARG A 105 -13.26 10.57 -2.74
CA ARG A 105 -13.11 11.79 -3.56
C ARG A 105 -14.44 12.47 -3.81
N SER A 106 -15.49 11.72 -4.09
CA SER A 106 -16.82 12.28 -4.38
C SER A 106 -17.37 13.04 -3.18
N PHE A 107 -16.93 12.72 -1.97
CA PHE A 107 -17.29 13.42 -0.74
C PHE A 107 -16.25 14.48 -0.34
N GLY A 108 -15.26 14.75 -1.20
CA GLY A 108 -14.19 15.71 -0.88
C GLY A 108 -13.16 15.17 0.11
N LEU A 109 -13.14 13.86 0.34
CA LEU A 109 -12.19 13.20 1.24
C LEU A 109 -11.13 12.49 0.40
N GLU A 110 -9.89 12.96 0.49
CA GLU A 110 -8.77 12.32 -0.21
C GLU A 110 -8.05 11.33 0.71
N LEU A 111 -7.73 10.18 0.14
CA LEU A 111 -6.96 9.15 0.82
C LEU A 111 -5.46 9.29 0.52
#